data_580a615a38e5ac72451eb2fc10288ea3
#
_entry.id   580a615a38e5ac72451eb2fc10288ea3
#
_cell.length_a   1.000
_cell.length_b   1.000
_cell.length_c   1.000
_cell.angle_alpha   90.00
_cell.angle_beta   90.00
_cell.angle_gamma   90.00
#
_symmetry.space_group_name_H-M   'P 1'
#
loop_
_entity.id
_entity.type
_entity.pdbx_description
1 polymer ?
#
loop_
_entity_poly.entity_id
_entity_poly.type
_entity_poly.pdbx_seq_one_letter_code
_entity_poly.pdbx_strand_id
1 'polypeptide(L)'
;MKYVLVTGGVVSGLGKGVTASSIGVVLKACGLRVTTIKIDPYLNTDAGTMSPFEHGEVFVLDDGGEVDLDLGNYERFLDIKLTRDNNITTGKIYQSVINKERRGDYLGKTIQVVPHITDEIQDWIERVAMNPVDGKEGPPDVCVIELGGTIGDIESMPFIEALGQFSYRVGPGNFCLVHVSLVPVLNVVGEQKTKPTQHSVRGLRGLGLAPDILACRSTEPLEENVKAKLSQFCHVPDQRAHEAILKVLDLQFVGKVPREPKLVEWTERASKFDKLKATVKIVMVGKYTGLSDSYLSVLKALLHASVAMGRKLVVEWVPSCDLEDSAAKETPEAHKKAWKLLKGAEGILVPGGFGDRGVQGKILAAKYARENNVPYLGICLGMQIAVIDFARSIMKLPGANSTEFDPDTMSPCVIFMPEVNPEMVPEFEKAGLSFVGKDESGRRMEIIELPSHKFFIGVQFHPEFKSRPGKPSPLFLGLIAAASGQLETLLQPSSNIVNPNPMPRFPIPKKTIYHAKKPLDSLVNGYFANGNVIHT
;
A
#
# COMPACT_ATOMS: atom_id res chain seq x y z
N MET A 1 17.34 -3.38 -21.70
CA MET A 1 16.15 -3.39 -20.85
C MET A 1 15.06 -4.25 -21.49
N LYS A 2 14.39 -5.09 -20.71
CA LYS A 2 13.27 -5.91 -21.16
C LYS A 2 11.98 -5.38 -20.54
N TYR A 3 10.87 -5.46 -21.26
CA TYR A 3 9.60 -4.89 -20.83
C TYR A 3 8.49 -5.94 -20.83
N VAL A 4 7.70 -6.00 -19.77
CA VAL A 4 6.48 -6.78 -19.69
C VAL A 4 5.31 -5.83 -19.52
N LEU A 5 4.45 -5.71 -20.51
CA LEU A 5 3.23 -4.92 -20.42
C LEU A 5 2.07 -5.78 -19.93
N VAL A 6 1.39 -5.33 -18.90
CA VAL A 6 0.17 -5.96 -18.38
C VAL A 6 -1.02 -5.08 -18.69
N THR A 7 -1.96 -5.60 -19.50
CA THR A 7 -3.21 -4.90 -19.86
C THR A 7 -4.43 -5.63 -19.31
N GLY A 8 -5.57 -4.95 -19.23
CA GLY A 8 -6.82 -5.54 -18.73
C GLY A 8 -7.94 -5.57 -19.76
N GLY A 9 -8.78 -6.56 -19.63
CA GLY A 9 -9.95 -6.78 -20.49
C GLY A 9 -11.18 -5.97 -20.10
N VAL A 10 -12.34 -6.54 -20.32
CA VAL A 10 -13.67 -5.90 -20.36
C VAL A 10 -14.22 -5.35 -19.03
N VAL A 11 -13.58 -5.59 -17.90
CA VAL A 11 -14.06 -5.18 -16.56
C VAL A 11 -12.88 -4.70 -15.73
N SER A 12 -13.09 -3.65 -14.93
CA SER A 12 -12.14 -3.21 -13.89
C SER A 12 -12.09 -4.24 -12.73
N GLY A 13 -11.06 -4.16 -11.88
CA GLY A 13 -10.96 -5.06 -10.72
C GLY A 13 -10.57 -6.51 -11.04
N LEU A 14 -10.19 -6.83 -12.29
CA LEU A 14 -9.75 -8.19 -12.68
C LEU A 14 -8.44 -8.64 -12.04
N GLY A 15 -7.72 -7.72 -11.38
CA GLY A 15 -6.45 -8.02 -10.71
C GLY A 15 -5.23 -7.85 -11.62
N LYS A 16 -5.20 -6.80 -12.46
CA LYS A 16 -4.00 -6.39 -13.21
C LYS A 16 -2.81 -6.18 -12.28
N GLY A 17 -2.97 -5.37 -11.21
CA GLY A 17 -1.93 -5.08 -10.22
C GLY A 17 -1.40 -6.33 -9.53
N VAL A 18 -2.30 -7.26 -9.15
CA VAL A 18 -1.90 -8.56 -8.59
C VAL A 18 -1.13 -9.39 -9.61
N THR A 19 -1.55 -9.39 -10.88
CA THR A 19 -0.84 -10.11 -11.96
C THR A 19 0.53 -9.50 -12.22
N ALA A 20 0.63 -8.17 -12.32
CA ALA A 20 1.90 -7.45 -12.50
C ALA A 20 2.86 -7.72 -11.34
N SER A 21 2.38 -7.61 -10.09
CA SER A 21 3.16 -7.92 -8.89
C SER A 21 3.64 -9.37 -8.88
N SER A 22 2.77 -10.32 -9.25
CA SER A 22 3.08 -11.76 -9.28
C SER A 22 4.13 -12.08 -10.35
N ILE A 23 4.02 -11.48 -11.53
CA ILE A 23 5.04 -11.59 -12.59
C ILE A 23 6.38 -11.06 -12.08
N GLY A 24 6.37 -9.89 -11.46
CA GLY A 24 7.57 -9.30 -10.88
C GLY A 24 8.23 -10.19 -9.83
N VAL A 25 7.43 -10.80 -8.91
CA VAL A 25 7.92 -11.75 -7.91
C VAL A 25 8.56 -12.98 -8.55
N VAL A 26 7.90 -13.55 -9.57
CA VAL A 26 8.40 -14.73 -10.27
C VAL A 26 9.71 -14.44 -11.01
N LEU A 27 9.80 -13.32 -11.74
CA LEU A 27 11.02 -12.88 -12.43
C LEU A 27 12.16 -12.61 -11.44
N LYS A 28 11.85 -11.97 -10.31
CA LYS A 28 12.81 -11.77 -9.22
C LYS A 28 13.28 -13.09 -8.61
N ALA A 29 12.38 -14.06 -8.45
CA ALA A 29 12.72 -15.41 -7.98
C ALA A 29 13.58 -16.19 -8.98
N CYS A 30 13.53 -15.87 -10.27
CA CYS A 30 14.45 -16.34 -11.30
C CYS A 30 15.83 -15.68 -11.25
N GLY A 31 16.04 -14.70 -10.37
CA GLY A 31 17.31 -13.99 -10.16
C GLY A 31 17.45 -12.70 -10.97
N LEU A 32 16.38 -12.21 -11.59
CA LEU A 32 16.36 -10.95 -12.34
C LEU A 32 16.08 -9.75 -11.43
N ARG A 33 16.63 -8.60 -11.77
CA ARG A 33 16.31 -7.32 -11.14
C ARG A 33 15.09 -6.70 -11.82
N VAL A 34 14.07 -6.40 -11.03
CA VAL A 34 12.77 -5.95 -11.56
C VAL A 34 12.42 -4.57 -11.04
N THR A 35 11.99 -3.68 -11.94
CA THR A 35 11.28 -2.43 -11.61
C THR A 35 9.85 -2.49 -12.15
N THR A 36 9.02 -1.55 -11.71
CA THR A 36 7.62 -1.47 -12.15
C THR A 36 7.24 -0.04 -12.50
N ILE A 37 6.30 0.10 -13.43
CA ILE A 37 5.65 1.35 -13.80
C ILE A 37 4.13 1.12 -13.80
N LYS A 38 3.39 2.02 -13.20
CA LYS A 38 1.93 2.10 -13.29
C LYS A 38 1.54 3.25 -14.21
N ILE A 39 0.70 2.98 -15.19
CA ILE A 39 0.10 3.98 -16.06
C ILE A 39 -1.37 4.12 -15.69
N ASP A 40 -1.77 5.30 -15.26
CA ASP A 40 -3.15 5.63 -14.91
C ASP A 40 -3.69 6.69 -15.87
N PRO A 41 -4.73 6.38 -16.67
CA PRO A 41 -5.20 7.27 -17.72
C PRO A 41 -6.06 8.45 -17.25
N TYR A 42 -6.14 8.72 -15.96
CA TYR A 42 -6.86 9.89 -15.44
C TYR A 42 -6.06 11.20 -15.59
N LEU A 43 -6.79 12.34 -15.59
CA LEU A 43 -6.22 13.68 -15.77
C LEU A 43 -5.52 14.25 -14.53
N ASN A 44 -5.72 13.67 -13.36
CA ASN A 44 -5.02 14.12 -12.16
C ASN A 44 -3.51 13.96 -12.34
N THR A 45 -2.71 14.90 -11.82
CA THR A 45 -1.25 14.78 -11.84
C THR A 45 -0.75 13.68 -10.91
N ASP A 46 -1.46 13.49 -9.79
CA ASP A 46 -1.22 12.43 -8.80
C ASP A 46 -2.52 12.03 -8.10
N ALA A 47 -2.45 11.16 -7.10
CA ALA A 47 -3.61 10.66 -6.38
C ALA A 47 -4.03 11.54 -5.18
N GLY A 48 -3.25 12.57 -4.82
CA GLY A 48 -3.43 13.33 -3.58
C GLY A 48 -4.76 14.05 -3.43
N THR A 49 -5.40 14.39 -4.55
CA THR A 49 -6.72 15.06 -4.55
C THR A 49 -7.90 14.11 -4.73
N MET A 50 -7.65 12.80 -4.80
CA MET A 50 -8.70 11.80 -5.04
C MET A 50 -9.40 11.41 -3.74
N SER A 51 -10.68 11.06 -3.86
CA SER A 51 -11.44 10.53 -2.74
C SER A 51 -11.09 9.05 -2.48
N PRO A 52 -10.72 8.67 -1.24
CA PRO A 52 -10.51 7.27 -0.91
C PRO A 52 -11.73 6.36 -1.10
N PHE A 53 -12.93 6.94 -1.17
CA PHE A 53 -14.16 6.18 -1.48
C PHE A 53 -14.28 5.81 -2.96
N GLU A 54 -13.63 6.56 -3.86
CA GLU A 54 -13.72 6.31 -5.31
C GLU A 54 -12.53 5.50 -5.82
N HIS A 55 -11.32 5.80 -5.34
CA HIS A 55 -10.07 5.25 -5.87
C HIS A 55 -9.28 4.40 -4.87
N GLY A 56 -9.76 4.25 -3.63
CA GLY A 56 -9.00 3.58 -2.57
C GLY A 56 -8.00 4.53 -1.91
N GLU A 57 -7.06 3.97 -1.13
CA GLU A 57 -6.08 4.79 -0.42
C GLU A 57 -5.10 5.49 -1.38
N VAL A 58 -4.67 6.66 -0.98
CA VAL A 58 -3.49 7.32 -1.57
C VAL A 58 -2.24 6.73 -0.92
N PHE A 59 -1.40 6.08 -1.73
CA PHE A 59 -0.14 5.54 -1.26
C PHE A 59 0.95 6.59 -1.35
N VAL A 60 1.69 6.84 -0.26
CA VAL A 60 2.77 7.82 -0.25
C VAL A 60 4.12 7.12 -0.31
N LEU A 61 4.90 7.46 -1.34
CA LEU A 61 6.25 6.95 -1.59
C LEU A 61 7.30 7.65 -0.72
N ASP A 62 8.52 7.09 -0.68
CA ASP A 62 9.64 7.66 0.08
C ASP A 62 10.06 9.07 -0.38
N ASP A 63 9.77 9.44 -1.63
CA ASP A 63 10.04 10.76 -2.19
C ASP A 63 8.88 11.75 -2.00
N GLY A 64 7.88 11.38 -1.19
CA GLY A 64 6.67 12.18 -0.95
C GLY A 64 5.68 12.14 -2.12
N GLY A 65 5.85 11.26 -3.10
CA GLY A 65 4.91 11.10 -4.21
C GLY A 65 3.60 10.45 -3.73
N GLU A 66 2.48 11.13 -3.97
CA GLU A 66 1.13 10.62 -3.70
C GLU A 66 0.62 9.86 -4.92
N VAL A 67 0.53 8.54 -4.81
CA VAL A 67 0.33 7.67 -5.97
C VAL A 67 -0.81 6.67 -5.76
N ASP A 68 -1.19 5.99 -6.84
CA ASP A 68 -2.17 4.91 -6.80
C ASP A 68 -1.71 3.75 -5.88
N LEU A 69 -2.68 3.13 -5.21
CA LEU A 69 -2.48 2.03 -4.25
C LEU A 69 -1.73 0.81 -4.83
N ASP A 70 -1.74 0.62 -6.15
CA ASP A 70 -1.05 -0.47 -6.82
C ASP A 70 0.47 -0.36 -6.68
N LEU A 71 1.03 0.88 -6.61
CA LEU A 71 2.46 1.06 -6.36
C LEU A 71 2.84 0.53 -4.97
N GLY A 72 1.97 0.69 -3.98
CA GLY A 72 2.12 0.07 -2.68
C GLY A 72 2.14 -1.46 -2.75
N ASN A 73 1.33 -2.06 -3.62
CA ASN A 73 1.37 -3.50 -3.88
C ASN A 73 2.72 -3.92 -4.48
N TYR A 74 3.23 -3.17 -5.46
CA TYR A 74 4.54 -3.47 -6.06
C TYR A 74 5.66 -3.39 -5.04
N GLU A 75 5.73 -2.32 -4.25
CA GLU A 75 6.72 -2.20 -3.19
C GLU A 75 6.65 -3.34 -2.17
N ARG A 76 5.44 -3.73 -1.76
CA ARG A 76 5.24 -4.81 -0.78
C ARG A 76 5.65 -6.17 -1.31
N PHE A 77 5.25 -6.51 -2.54
CA PHE A 77 5.53 -7.82 -3.11
C PHE A 77 6.96 -7.95 -3.61
N LEU A 78 7.52 -6.89 -4.16
CA LEU A 78 8.86 -6.92 -4.75
C LEU A 78 9.96 -6.48 -3.77
N ASP A 79 9.61 -5.93 -2.60
CA ASP A 79 10.58 -5.35 -1.66
C ASP A 79 11.54 -4.41 -2.38
N ILE A 80 10.98 -3.38 -3.02
CA ILE A 80 11.66 -2.33 -3.79
C ILE A 80 11.19 -0.97 -3.31
N LYS A 81 11.88 0.10 -3.73
CA LYS A 81 11.53 1.50 -3.48
C LYS A 81 11.27 2.19 -4.81
N LEU A 82 10.05 2.61 -5.01
CA LEU A 82 9.62 3.35 -6.19
C LEU A 82 9.71 4.86 -5.95
N THR A 83 9.60 5.63 -7.02
CA THR A 83 9.53 7.09 -7.02
C THR A 83 8.24 7.55 -7.67
N ARG A 84 7.86 8.82 -7.48
CA ARG A 84 6.69 9.43 -8.12
C ARG A 84 6.66 9.27 -9.64
N ASP A 85 7.83 9.12 -10.26
CA ASP A 85 7.95 8.93 -11.70
C ASP A 85 7.55 7.52 -12.16
N ASN A 86 7.50 6.56 -11.25
CA ASN A 86 6.99 5.21 -11.54
C ASN A 86 5.47 5.16 -11.70
N ASN A 87 4.77 6.24 -11.35
CA ASN A 87 3.35 6.45 -11.65
C ASN A 87 3.19 7.48 -12.78
N ILE A 88 2.81 7.01 -13.96
CA ILE A 88 2.55 7.84 -15.14
C ILE A 88 1.05 8.13 -15.20
N THR A 89 0.66 9.41 -15.23
CA THR A 89 -0.74 9.82 -15.41
C THR A 89 -0.89 10.65 -16.67
N THR A 90 -2.10 10.73 -17.21
CA THR A 90 -2.40 11.64 -18.32
C THR A 90 -2.02 13.08 -17.97
N GLY A 91 -2.34 13.52 -16.74
CA GLY A 91 -2.00 14.87 -16.28
C GLY A 91 -0.50 15.16 -16.32
N LYS A 92 0.34 14.25 -15.83
CA LYS A 92 1.80 14.40 -15.87
C LYS A 92 2.34 14.51 -17.30
N ILE A 93 1.89 13.63 -18.21
CA ILE A 93 2.35 13.61 -19.60
C ILE A 93 1.94 14.90 -20.33
N TYR A 94 0.66 15.28 -20.24
CA TYR A 94 0.18 16.49 -20.89
C TYR A 94 0.84 17.74 -20.32
N GLN A 95 1.00 17.83 -18.99
CA GLN A 95 1.71 18.94 -18.35
C GLN A 95 3.17 19.04 -18.83
N SER A 96 3.86 17.90 -18.99
CA SER A 96 5.23 17.87 -19.50
C SER A 96 5.31 18.41 -20.92
N VAL A 97 4.45 17.96 -21.82
CA VAL A 97 4.42 18.41 -23.23
C VAL A 97 4.03 19.89 -23.32
N ILE A 98 3.04 20.35 -22.55
CA ILE A 98 2.65 21.77 -22.51
C ILE A 98 3.81 22.63 -22.00
N ASN A 99 4.52 22.19 -20.95
CA ASN A 99 5.67 22.92 -20.42
C ASN A 99 6.82 22.98 -21.46
N LYS A 100 7.09 21.92 -22.20
CA LYS A 100 8.05 21.89 -23.31
C LYS A 100 7.65 22.86 -24.42
N GLU A 101 6.36 22.89 -24.78
CA GLU A 101 5.82 23.84 -25.78
C GLU A 101 6.04 25.28 -25.32
N ARG A 102 5.69 25.63 -24.09
CA ARG A 102 5.87 26.99 -23.53
C ARG A 102 7.33 27.43 -23.42
N ARG A 103 8.26 26.49 -23.22
CA ARG A 103 9.70 26.81 -23.24
C ARG A 103 10.26 26.97 -24.66
N GLY A 104 9.51 26.58 -25.69
CA GLY A 104 9.94 26.67 -27.06
C GLY A 104 10.69 25.44 -27.61
N ASP A 105 10.64 24.30 -26.89
CA ASP A 105 11.32 23.06 -27.31
C ASP A 105 10.79 22.54 -28.67
N TYR A 106 9.61 22.98 -29.07
CA TYR A 106 8.93 22.60 -30.32
C TYR A 106 8.76 23.76 -31.30
N LEU A 107 9.60 24.79 -31.24
CA LEU A 107 9.44 25.97 -32.11
C LEU A 107 9.24 25.59 -33.59
N GLY A 108 8.25 26.20 -34.22
CA GLY A 108 7.90 25.97 -35.63
C GLY A 108 7.07 24.72 -35.89
N LYS A 109 6.63 23.98 -34.85
CA LYS A 109 5.83 22.76 -34.99
C LYS A 109 4.41 22.95 -34.43
N THR A 110 3.45 22.28 -35.04
CA THR A 110 2.13 22.07 -34.46
C THR A 110 2.17 20.87 -33.52
N ILE A 111 1.83 21.06 -32.24
CA ILE A 111 1.90 20.01 -31.25
C ILE A 111 0.60 19.18 -31.29
N GLN A 112 0.74 17.87 -31.39
CA GLN A 112 -0.36 16.90 -31.54
C GLN A 112 -0.15 15.70 -30.62
N VAL A 113 -1.19 14.87 -30.43
CA VAL A 113 -1.09 13.66 -29.64
C VAL A 113 -0.03 12.73 -30.20
N VAL A 114 -0.06 12.50 -31.51
CA VAL A 114 0.99 11.78 -32.23
C VAL A 114 1.77 12.81 -33.07
N PRO A 115 3.09 12.95 -32.90
CA PRO A 115 3.97 12.10 -32.07
C PRO A 115 4.23 12.63 -30.66
N HIS A 116 3.87 13.87 -30.30
CA HIS A 116 4.46 14.55 -29.15
C HIS A 116 4.05 13.94 -27.80
N ILE A 117 2.77 13.57 -27.62
CA ILE A 117 2.30 12.87 -26.41
C ILE A 117 2.81 11.43 -26.41
N THR A 118 2.75 10.74 -27.55
CA THR A 118 3.21 9.34 -27.64
C THR A 118 4.71 9.22 -27.42
N ASP A 119 5.51 10.15 -27.95
CA ASP A 119 6.97 10.19 -27.72
C ASP A 119 7.28 10.45 -26.24
N GLU A 120 6.59 11.42 -25.60
CA GLU A 120 6.77 11.72 -24.19
C GLU A 120 6.49 10.51 -23.30
N ILE A 121 5.42 9.74 -23.59
CA ILE A 121 5.10 8.51 -22.86
C ILE A 121 6.24 7.50 -22.99
N GLN A 122 6.75 7.27 -24.21
CA GLN A 122 7.83 6.32 -24.48
C GLN A 122 9.12 6.72 -23.79
N ASP A 123 9.51 8.00 -23.90
CA ASP A 123 10.72 8.52 -23.29
C ASP A 123 10.65 8.48 -21.75
N TRP A 124 9.47 8.73 -21.18
CA TRP A 124 9.26 8.60 -19.74
C TRP A 124 9.44 7.16 -19.27
N ILE A 125 8.84 6.19 -19.99
CA ILE A 125 9.00 4.76 -19.70
C ILE A 125 10.48 4.35 -19.74
N GLU A 126 11.21 4.70 -20.81
CA GLU A 126 12.63 4.35 -20.93
C GLU A 126 13.46 4.96 -19.81
N ARG A 127 13.26 6.24 -19.50
CA ARG A 127 13.97 6.94 -18.44
C ARG A 127 13.75 6.29 -17.07
N VAL A 128 12.51 6.03 -16.70
CA VAL A 128 12.15 5.49 -15.40
C VAL A 128 12.57 4.03 -15.26
N ALA A 129 12.45 3.24 -16.34
CA ALA A 129 12.86 1.84 -16.33
C ALA A 129 14.35 1.64 -16.02
N MET A 130 15.18 2.62 -16.30
CA MET A 130 16.63 2.57 -16.03
C MET A 130 17.00 2.88 -14.57
N ASN A 131 16.07 3.41 -13.78
CA ASN A 131 16.34 3.78 -12.38
C ASN A 131 16.44 2.53 -11.50
N PRO A 132 17.51 2.37 -10.70
CA PRO A 132 17.60 1.28 -9.72
C PRO A 132 16.60 1.50 -8.59
N VAL A 133 15.86 0.43 -8.23
CA VAL A 133 14.79 0.45 -7.20
C VAL A 133 15.04 -0.56 -6.08
N ASP A 134 16.11 -1.36 -6.16
CA ASP A 134 16.45 -2.45 -5.24
C ASP A 134 17.65 -2.15 -4.33
N GLY A 135 18.08 -0.88 -4.30
CA GLY A 135 19.25 -0.42 -3.52
C GLY A 135 20.60 -0.85 -4.08
N LYS A 136 20.66 -1.39 -5.31
CA LYS A 136 21.89 -1.80 -5.98
C LYS A 136 22.22 -0.84 -7.12
N GLU A 137 23.48 -0.71 -7.44
CA GLU A 137 23.93 0.07 -8.59
C GLU A 137 23.54 -0.55 -9.93
N GLY A 138 23.37 0.30 -10.94
CA GLY A 138 23.04 -0.07 -12.31
C GLY A 138 21.56 -0.39 -12.54
N PRO A 139 21.13 -0.45 -13.81
CA PRO A 139 19.73 -0.59 -14.18
C PRO A 139 19.16 -1.96 -13.82
N PRO A 140 17.83 -2.06 -13.64
CA PRO A 140 17.11 -3.34 -13.59
C PRO A 140 17.25 -4.15 -14.90
N ASP A 141 16.96 -5.44 -14.83
CA ASP A 141 16.95 -6.32 -16.02
C ASP A 141 15.60 -6.23 -16.76
N VAL A 142 14.49 -6.10 -16.01
CA VAL A 142 13.12 -6.11 -16.52
C VAL A 142 12.29 -4.99 -15.88
N CYS A 143 11.51 -4.29 -16.70
CA CYS A 143 10.46 -3.36 -16.26
C CYS A 143 9.08 -3.98 -16.50
N VAL A 144 8.28 -4.12 -15.46
CA VAL A 144 6.87 -4.54 -15.55
C VAL A 144 5.99 -3.30 -15.57
N ILE A 145 5.26 -3.09 -16.66
CA ILE A 145 4.38 -1.94 -16.87
C ILE A 145 2.94 -2.41 -16.74
N GLU A 146 2.17 -1.78 -15.88
CA GLU A 146 0.72 -1.99 -15.83
C GLU A 146 -0.01 -0.82 -16.47
N LEU A 147 -0.86 -1.13 -17.45
CA LEU A 147 -1.78 -0.14 -18.03
C LEU A 147 -3.11 -0.17 -17.27
N GLY A 148 -3.45 0.93 -16.61
CA GLY A 148 -4.74 1.19 -15.98
C GLY A 148 -5.90 1.24 -16.99
N GLY A 149 -7.13 1.18 -16.48
CA GLY A 149 -8.33 1.15 -17.32
C GLY A 149 -8.58 -0.21 -17.99
N THR A 150 -9.50 -0.21 -18.96
CA THR A 150 -9.86 -1.38 -19.77
C THR A 150 -9.59 -1.09 -21.25
N ILE A 151 -9.47 -2.16 -22.06
CA ILE A 151 -9.27 -1.99 -23.50
C ILE A 151 -10.55 -1.43 -24.12
N GLY A 152 -10.41 -0.29 -24.79
CA GLY A 152 -11.51 0.44 -25.44
C GLY A 152 -11.91 1.74 -24.72
N ASP A 153 -11.37 1.99 -23.52
CA ASP A 153 -11.59 3.26 -22.82
C ASP A 153 -10.90 4.40 -23.58
N ILE A 154 -11.61 5.51 -23.77
CA ILE A 154 -11.12 6.70 -24.49
C ILE A 154 -9.85 7.25 -23.84
N GLU A 155 -9.82 7.27 -22.53
CA GLU A 155 -8.73 7.81 -21.73
C GLU A 155 -7.42 7.03 -21.94
N SER A 156 -7.52 5.73 -22.23
CA SER A 156 -6.36 4.85 -22.42
C SER A 156 -5.77 4.91 -23.83
N MET A 157 -6.46 5.49 -24.81
CA MET A 157 -6.06 5.43 -26.22
C MET A 157 -4.67 6.00 -26.51
N PRO A 158 -4.26 7.18 -25.99
CA PRO A 158 -2.91 7.70 -26.23
C PRO A 158 -1.81 6.78 -25.69
N PHE A 159 -2.06 6.11 -24.55
CA PHE A 159 -1.12 5.15 -23.98
C PHE A 159 -1.02 3.87 -24.79
N ILE A 160 -2.15 3.35 -25.29
CA ILE A 160 -2.16 2.14 -26.13
C ILE A 160 -1.39 2.41 -27.42
N GLU A 161 -1.63 3.56 -28.07
CA GLU A 161 -0.89 3.98 -29.27
C GLU A 161 0.61 4.09 -28.98
N ALA A 162 0.98 4.79 -27.89
CA ALA A 162 2.37 4.93 -27.48
C ALA A 162 3.04 3.57 -27.20
N LEU A 163 2.36 2.64 -26.53
CA LEU A 163 2.86 1.31 -26.19
C LEU A 163 2.97 0.41 -27.45
N GLY A 164 2.08 0.59 -28.42
CA GLY A 164 2.19 -0.03 -29.74
C GLY A 164 3.47 0.43 -30.44
N GLN A 165 3.69 1.74 -30.55
CA GLN A 165 4.92 2.31 -31.11
C GLN A 165 6.16 1.87 -30.33
N PHE A 166 6.06 1.83 -29.00
CA PHE A 166 7.14 1.42 -28.10
C PHE A 166 7.57 -0.02 -28.33
N SER A 167 6.62 -0.94 -28.57
CA SER A 167 6.93 -2.33 -28.88
C SER A 167 7.80 -2.48 -30.14
N TYR A 168 7.55 -1.63 -31.15
CA TYR A 168 8.39 -1.53 -32.35
C TYR A 168 9.75 -0.92 -32.06
N ARG A 169 9.78 0.16 -31.27
CA ARG A 169 11.01 0.90 -30.92
C ARG A 169 12.02 0.03 -30.17
N VAL A 170 11.56 -0.78 -29.21
CA VAL A 170 12.45 -1.67 -28.44
C VAL A 170 12.79 -2.96 -29.19
N GLY A 171 12.00 -3.33 -30.18
CA GLY A 171 12.21 -4.47 -31.06
C GLY A 171 11.88 -5.85 -30.47
N PRO A 172 11.91 -6.87 -31.34
CA PRO A 172 11.58 -8.24 -30.93
C PRO A 172 12.49 -8.75 -29.83
N GLY A 173 11.95 -9.60 -28.95
CA GLY A 173 12.69 -10.14 -27.81
C GLY A 173 12.88 -9.17 -26.64
N ASN A 174 12.38 -7.92 -26.74
CA ASN A 174 12.48 -6.93 -25.66
C ASN A 174 11.12 -6.52 -25.09
N PHE A 175 10.02 -7.00 -25.66
CA PHE A 175 8.67 -6.65 -25.24
C PHE A 175 7.79 -7.91 -25.15
N CYS A 176 7.05 -8.07 -24.07
CA CYS A 176 6.12 -9.16 -23.82
C CYS A 176 4.80 -8.60 -23.32
N LEU A 177 3.70 -8.91 -23.99
CA LEU A 177 2.36 -8.44 -23.62
C LEU A 177 1.56 -9.54 -22.92
N VAL A 178 1.22 -9.30 -21.66
CA VAL A 178 0.32 -10.14 -20.86
C VAL A 178 -1.06 -9.47 -20.76
N HIS A 179 -2.08 -10.15 -21.24
CA HIS A 179 -3.45 -9.64 -21.18
C HIS A 179 -4.29 -10.37 -20.13
N VAL A 180 -4.75 -9.63 -19.12
CA VAL A 180 -5.60 -10.16 -18.04
C VAL A 180 -7.05 -10.12 -18.51
N SER A 181 -7.73 -11.25 -18.52
CA SER A 181 -9.10 -11.35 -19.02
C SER A 181 -10.00 -12.19 -18.12
N LEU A 182 -11.31 -11.98 -18.25
CA LEU A 182 -12.34 -12.68 -17.49
C LEU A 182 -12.87 -13.89 -18.27
N VAL A 183 -12.89 -15.05 -17.62
CA VAL A 183 -13.62 -16.23 -18.05
C VAL A 183 -14.68 -16.54 -16.99
N PRO A 184 -15.88 -15.95 -17.10
CA PRO A 184 -16.91 -16.14 -16.08
C PRO A 184 -17.49 -17.56 -16.13
N VAL A 185 -17.85 -18.07 -14.95
CA VAL A 185 -18.63 -19.29 -14.79
C VAL A 185 -20.10 -18.89 -14.59
N LEU A 186 -20.99 -19.39 -15.43
CA LEU A 186 -22.43 -19.11 -15.28
C LEU A 186 -23.02 -20.04 -14.22
N ASN A 187 -23.41 -19.49 -13.08
CA ASN A 187 -23.90 -20.23 -11.91
C ASN A 187 -25.07 -21.19 -12.21
N VAL A 188 -25.88 -20.87 -13.23
CA VAL A 188 -27.07 -21.68 -13.59
C VAL A 188 -26.68 -23.00 -14.26
N VAL A 189 -25.58 -23.03 -15.02
CA VAL A 189 -25.17 -24.19 -15.85
C VAL A 189 -23.74 -24.66 -15.57
N GLY A 190 -23.00 -23.97 -14.69
CA GLY A 190 -21.61 -24.32 -14.37
C GLY A 190 -20.62 -24.14 -15.53
N GLU A 191 -21.03 -23.52 -16.65
CA GLU A 191 -20.26 -23.47 -17.88
C GLU A 191 -19.35 -22.23 -17.92
N GLN A 192 -18.07 -22.42 -18.28
CA GLN A 192 -17.10 -21.36 -18.49
C GLN A 192 -17.31 -20.67 -19.84
N LYS A 193 -17.41 -19.35 -19.86
CA LYS A 193 -17.69 -18.56 -21.06
C LYS A 193 -16.44 -17.79 -21.54
N THR A 194 -16.02 -18.06 -22.78
CA THR A 194 -14.81 -17.47 -23.39
C THR A 194 -15.06 -16.18 -24.15
N LYS A 195 -16.32 -15.79 -24.40
CA LYS A 195 -16.64 -14.62 -25.21
C LYS A 195 -16.06 -13.30 -24.68
N PRO A 196 -16.09 -12.99 -23.37
CA PRO A 196 -15.46 -11.77 -22.86
C PRO A 196 -13.97 -11.68 -23.23
N THR A 197 -13.23 -12.78 -23.05
CA THR A 197 -11.81 -12.86 -23.45
C THR A 197 -11.61 -12.67 -24.95
N GLN A 198 -12.44 -13.33 -25.79
CA GLN A 198 -12.34 -13.20 -27.24
C GLN A 198 -12.59 -11.76 -27.71
N HIS A 199 -13.58 -11.06 -27.15
CA HIS A 199 -13.87 -9.66 -27.45
C HIS A 199 -12.74 -8.73 -27.00
N SER A 200 -12.22 -8.93 -25.81
CA SER A 200 -11.13 -8.15 -25.26
C SER A 200 -9.85 -8.27 -26.09
N VAL A 201 -9.46 -9.49 -26.47
CA VAL A 201 -8.29 -9.74 -27.35
C VAL A 201 -8.50 -9.16 -28.75
N ARG A 202 -9.72 -9.25 -29.28
CA ARG A 202 -10.04 -8.64 -30.58
C ARG A 202 -9.93 -7.12 -30.52
N GLY A 203 -10.45 -6.50 -29.46
CA GLY A 203 -10.30 -5.06 -29.23
C GLY A 203 -8.84 -4.63 -29.17
N LEU A 204 -8.04 -5.34 -28.39
CA LEU A 204 -6.60 -5.07 -28.26
C LEU A 204 -5.87 -5.17 -29.61
N ARG A 205 -6.16 -6.21 -30.39
CA ARG A 205 -5.59 -6.37 -31.74
C ARG A 205 -6.03 -5.27 -32.72
N GLY A 206 -7.28 -4.82 -32.60
CA GLY A 206 -7.79 -3.68 -33.39
C GLY A 206 -7.03 -2.38 -33.10
N LEU A 207 -6.38 -2.30 -31.95
CA LEU A 207 -5.54 -1.16 -31.53
C LEU A 207 -4.04 -1.40 -31.77
N GLY A 208 -3.67 -2.45 -32.54
CA GLY A 208 -2.29 -2.71 -32.95
C GLY A 208 -1.46 -3.55 -31.95
N LEU A 209 -2.03 -4.01 -30.84
CA LEU A 209 -1.33 -4.84 -29.86
C LEU A 209 -1.88 -6.27 -29.84
N ALA A 210 -1.01 -7.26 -29.86
CA ALA A 210 -1.39 -8.68 -29.75
C ALA A 210 -0.77 -9.30 -28.48
N PRO A 211 -1.56 -9.98 -27.63
CA PRO A 211 -1.02 -10.58 -26.43
C PRO A 211 -0.15 -11.80 -26.73
N ASP A 212 0.98 -11.89 -26.06
CA ASP A 212 1.83 -13.09 -26.01
C ASP A 212 1.30 -14.10 -24.99
N ILE A 213 0.66 -13.59 -23.93
CA ILE A 213 0.15 -14.40 -22.82
C ILE A 213 -1.25 -13.93 -22.43
N LEU A 214 -2.14 -14.90 -22.16
CA LEU A 214 -3.45 -14.65 -21.55
C LEU A 214 -3.46 -15.09 -20.09
N ALA A 215 -3.67 -14.13 -19.18
CA ALA A 215 -3.92 -14.38 -17.77
C ALA A 215 -5.43 -14.44 -17.51
N CYS A 216 -6.01 -15.63 -17.58
CA CYS A 216 -7.45 -15.81 -17.44
C CYS A 216 -7.86 -15.86 -15.98
N ARG A 217 -8.76 -14.94 -15.59
CA ARG A 217 -9.39 -14.91 -14.24
C ARG A 217 -10.71 -15.68 -14.29
N SER A 218 -10.83 -16.71 -13.47
CA SER A 218 -12.04 -17.52 -13.30
C SER A 218 -12.19 -17.93 -11.85
N THR A 219 -13.40 -18.25 -11.41
CA THR A 219 -13.67 -18.78 -10.06
C THR A 219 -13.20 -20.23 -9.90
N GLU A 220 -13.03 -20.94 -11.03
CA GLU A 220 -12.57 -22.32 -11.08
C GLU A 220 -11.45 -22.49 -12.12
N PRO A 221 -10.61 -23.55 -12.00
CA PRO A 221 -9.62 -23.87 -13.01
C PRO A 221 -10.27 -24.01 -14.39
N LEU A 222 -9.57 -23.54 -15.44
CA LEU A 222 -10.08 -23.65 -16.80
C LEU A 222 -10.09 -25.11 -17.27
N GLU A 223 -11.22 -25.52 -17.85
CA GLU A 223 -11.34 -26.80 -18.52
C GLU A 223 -10.46 -26.90 -19.77
N GLU A 224 -10.00 -28.08 -20.13
CA GLU A 224 -9.11 -28.28 -21.27
C GLU A 224 -9.74 -27.85 -22.61
N ASN A 225 -11.05 -28.09 -22.80
CA ASN A 225 -11.80 -27.62 -23.96
C ASN A 225 -11.85 -26.09 -24.05
N VAL A 226 -11.93 -25.39 -22.89
CA VAL A 226 -11.92 -23.93 -22.79
C VAL A 226 -10.54 -23.38 -23.10
N LYS A 227 -9.47 -24.00 -22.58
CA LYS A 227 -8.07 -23.67 -22.90
C LYS A 227 -7.81 -23.83 -24.40
N ALA A 228 -8.17 -24.97 -24.99
CA ALA A 228 -8.01 -25.23 -26.42
C ALA A 228 -8.74 -24.20 -27.26
N LYS A 229 -9.99 -23.84 -26.91
CA LYS A 229 -10.77 -22.81 -27.57
C LYS A 229 -10.13 -21.42 -27.50
N LEU A 230 -9.65 -21.03 -26.32
CA LEU A 230 -8.94 -19.75 -26.13
C LEU A 230 -7.63 -19.73 -26.92
N SER A 231 -6.85 -20.80 -26.87
CA SER A 231 -5.62 -20.95 -27.67
C SER A 231 -5.88 -20.76 -29.14
N GLN A 232 -6.90 -21.42 -29.67
CA GLN A 232 -7.26 -21.32 -31.07
C GLN A 232 -7.73 -19.92 -31.49
N PHE A 233 -8.63 -19.28 -30.72
CA PHE A 233 -9.18 -17.97 -31.06
C PHE A 233 -8.24 -16.81 -30.75
N CYS A 234 -7.43 -16.94 -29.73
CA CYS A 234 -6.53 -15.89 -29.29
C CYS A 234 -5.09 -16.08 -29.78
N HIS A 235 -4.81 -17.19 -30.47
CA HIS A 235 -3.47 -17.55 -30.98
C HIS A 235 -2.38 -17.51 -29.89
N VAL A 236 -2.73 -17.92 -28.66
CA VAL A 236 -1.82 -18.00 -27.53
C VAL A 236 -1.78 -19.44 -27.05
N PRO A 237 -0.64 -20.14 -27.11
CA PRO A 237 -0.53 -21.54 -26.68
C PRO A 237 -0.70 -21.68 -25.17
N ASP A 238 -1.08 -22.86 -24.70
CA ASP A 238 -1.03 -23.20 -23.27
C ASP A 238 0.43 -23.27 -22.82
N GLN A 239 0.78 -22.54 -21.75
CA GLN A 239 2.18 -22.41 -21.34
C GLN A 239 2.30 -21.99 -19.84
N ARG A 240 3.42 -22.33 -19.23
CA ARG A 240 3.81 -21.81 -17.94
C ARG A 240 4.20 -20.34 -18.09
N ALA A 241 3.57 -19.44 -17.30
CA ALA A 241 3.71 -18.00 -17.50
C ALA A 241 5.17 -17.51 -17.46
N HIS A 242 5.98 -18.00 -16.49
CA HIS A 242 7.38 -17.57 -16.39
C HIS A 242 8.24 -18.05 -17.57
N GLU A 243 8.08 -19.30 -17.99
CA GLU A 243 8.80 -19.85 -19.16
C GLU A 243 8.45 -19.08 -20.43
N ALA A 244 7.17 -18.75 -20.59
CA ALA A 244 6.69 -17.97 -21.72
C ALA A 244 7.28 -16.56 -21.74
N ILE A 245 7.26 -15.85 -20.61
CA ILE A 245 7.86 -14.51 -20.49
C ILE A 245 9.35 -14.55 -20.81
N LEU A 246 10.09 -15.49 -20.19
CA LEU A 246 11.53 -15.63 -20.39
C LEU A 246 11.87 -15.95 -21.85
N LYS A 247 11.03 -16.74 -22.52
CA LYS A 247 11.18 -17.08 -23.95
C LYS A 247 10.90 -15.90 -24.85
N VAL A 248 9.79 -15.19 -24.65
CA VAL A 248 9.42 -14.01 -25.45
C VAL A 248 10.46 -12.90 -25.32
N LEU A 249 11.04 -12.75 -24.14
CA LEU A 249 12.06 -11.74 -23.85
C LEU A 249 13.50 -12.20 -24.16
N ASP A 250 13.71 -13.36 -24.80
CA ASP A 250 15.03 -13.93 -25.11
C ASP A 250 15.99 -13.99 -23.91
N LEU A 251 15.44 -14.05 -22.68
CA LEU A 251 16.22 -14.05 -21.45
C LEU A 251 16.93 -15.40 -21.20
N GLN A 252 16.58 -16.42 -21.94
CA GLN A 252 17.23 -17.73 -21.86
C GLN A 252 18.65 -17.73 -22.47
N PHE A 253 18.99 -16.72 -23.27
CA PHE A 253 20.24 -16.63 -24.04
C PHE A 253 21.21 -15.52 -23.58
N VAL A 254 20.76 -14.65 -22.67
CA VAL A 254 21.59 -13.53 -22.18
C VAL A 254 22.37 -13.96 -20.95
N GLY A 255 23.65 -14.21 -21.06
CA GLY A 255 24.74 -14.43 -20.06
C GLY A 255 24.47 -14.71 -18.57
N LYS A 256 23.29 -14.38 -18.08
CA LYS A 256 22.68 -14.81 -16.81
C LYS A 256 21.49 -15.70 -17.15
N VAL A 257 21.72 -17.01 -17.23
CA VAL A 257 20.62 -17.98 -17.40
C VAL A 257 19.65 -17.80 -16.24
N PRO A 258 18.38 -17.41 -16.47
CA PRO A 258 17.38 -17.33 -15.42
C PRO A 258 17.26 -18.70 -14.73
N ARG A 259 17.29 -18.70 -13.43
CA ARG A 259 17.14 -19.92 -12.63
C ARG A 259 15.66 -20.26 -12.54
N GLU A 260 15.34 -21.52 -12.28
CA GLU A 260 14.00 -21.90 -11.84
C GLU A 260 13.57 -21.01 -10.65
N PRO A 261 12.31 -20.49 -10.65
CA PRO A 261 11.87 -19.54 -9.63
C PRO A 261 11.87 -20.17 -8.24
N LYS A 262 12.69 -19.64 -7.35
CA LYS A 262 12.76 -20.06 -5.95
C LYS A 262 11.65 -19.37 -5.14
N LEU A 263 10.49 -20.01 -5.04
CA LEU A 263 9.31 -19.49 -4.34
C LEU A 263 9.11 -20.11 -2.94
N VAL A 264 10.14 -20.76 -2.37
CA VAL A 264 10.04 -21.48 -1.09
C VAL A 264 9.50 -20.58 0.03
N GLU A 265 10.06 -19.38 0.19
CA GLU A 265 9.60 -18.44 1.23
C GLU A 265 8.12 -18.02 1.03
N TRP A 266 7.68 -17.83 -0.21
CA TRP A 266 6.28 -17.51 -0.50
C TRP A 266 5.35 -18.68 -0.21
N THR A 267 5.76 -19.89 -0.56
CA THR A 267 5.03 -21.14 -0.27
C THR A 267 4.91 -21.37 1.23
N GLU A 268 5.98 -21.15 1.98
CA GLU A 268 5.98 -21.26 3.44
C GLU A 268 5.06 -20.23 4.10
N ARG A 269 5.09 -18.97 3.63
CA ARG A 269 4.19 -17.90 4.12
C ARG A 269 2.73 -18.23 3.84
N ALA A 270 2.41 -18.67 2.62
CA ALA A 270 1.07 -19.10 2.25
C ALA A 270 0.60 -20.27 3.12
N SER A 271 1.43 -21.32 3.24
CA SER A 271 1.13 -22.48 4.08
C SER A 271 0.97 -22.13 5.57
N LYS A 272 1.77 -21.16 6.08
CA LYS A 272 1.61 -20.65 7.43
C LYS A 272 0.27 -19.95 7.59
N PHE A 273 -0.09 -19.08 6.64
CA PHE A 273 -1.36 -18.35 6.65
C PHE A 273 -2.55 -19.32 6.66
N ASP A 274 -2.56 -20.34 5.81
CA ASP A 274 -3.65 -21.31 5.70
C ASP A 274 -3.84 -22.13 6.97
N LYS A 275 -2.78 -22.32 7.76
CA LYS A 275 -2.80 -23.09 9.01
C LYS A 275 -3.16 -22.26 10.25
N LEU A 276 -3.34 -20.93 10.14
CA LEU A 276 -3.67 -20.08 11.26
C LEU A 276 -5.08 -20.41 11.81
N LYS A 277 -5.15 -20.78 13.10
CA LYS A 277 -6.40 -21.07 13.80
C LYS A 277 -6.75 -20.06 14.90
N ALA A 278 -5.74 -19.68 15.70
CA ALA A 278 -5.92 -18.72 16.78
C ALA A 278 -6.13 -17.32 16.21
N THR A 279 -7.23 -16.67 16.56
CA THR A 279 -7.59 -15.34 16.07
C THR A 279 -6.97 -14.23 16.91
N VAL A 280 -6.88 -13.05 16.32
CA VAL A 280 -6.67 -11.76 16.99
C VAL A 280 -7.64 -10.74 16.40
N LYS A 281 -8.42 -10.07 17.27
CA LYS A 281 -9.46 -9.13 16.88
C LYS A 281 -8.98 -7.68 17.05
N ILE A 282 -8.82 -6.97 15.93
CA ILE A 282 -8.50 -5.55 15.90
C ILE A 282 -9.72 -4.75 15.47
N VAL A 283 -10.11 -3.80 16.30
CA VAL A 283 -11.15 -2.83 15.95
C VAL A 283 -10.51 -1.63 15.29
N MET A 284 -10.92 -1.34 14.06
CA MET A 284 -10.47 -0.20 13.30
C MET A 284 -11.51 0.91 13.32
N VAL A 285 -11.19 2.01 14.01
CA VAL A 285 -12.09 3.17 14.17
C VAL A 285 -11.72 4.21 13.12
N GLY A 286 -12.47 4.25 12.01
CA GLY A 286 -12.12 5.03 10.83
C GLY A 286 -13.24 5.92 10.31
N LYS A 287 -12.86 6.81 9.37
CA LYS A 287 -13.80 7.67 8.61
C LYS A 287 -14.29 7.02 7.32
N TYR A 288 -13.46 6.17 6.69
CA TYR A 288 -13.67 5.58 5.36
C TYR A 288 -13.94 4.06 5.47
N THR A 289 -14.92 3.68 6.30
CA THR A 289 -15.20 2.28 6.65
C THR A 289 -16.05 1.53 5.63
N GLY A 290 -16.45 2.16 4.54
CA GLY A 290 -17.31 1.55 3.50
C GLY A 290 -16.57 0.65 2.51
N LEU A 291 -15.27 0.89 2.27
CA LEU A 291 -14.43 0.17 1.32
C LEU A 291 -13.12 -0.25 1.98
N SER A 292 -12.76 -1.52 1.83
CA SER A 292 -11.49 -2.06 2.36
C SER A 292 -10.26 -1.37 1.74
N ASP A 293 -10.37 -0.96 0.48
CA ASP A 293 -9.27 -0.36 -0.27
C ASP A 293 -8.92 1.04 0.23
N SER A 294 -9.83 1.74 0.94
CA SER A 294 -9.54 3.03 1.57
C SER A 294 -8.46 2.97 2.68
N TYR A 295 -8.17 1.78 3.20
CA TYR A 295 -7.15 1.54 4.22
C TYR A 295 -6.32 0.28 3.89
N LEU A 296 -6.05 0.06 2.61
CA LEU A 296 -5.41 -1.18 2.14
C LEU A 296 -4.05 -1.42 2.81
N SER A 297 -3.20 -0.40 2.91
CA SER A 297 -1.87 -0.52 3.53
C SER A 297 -1.96 -0.85 5.02
N VAL A 298 -2.91 -0.25 5.75
CA VAL A 298 -3.17 -0.57 7.17
C VAL A 298 -3.59 -2.03 7.32
N LEU A 299 -4.53 -2.50 6.49
CA LEU A 299 -4.98 -3.90 6.48
C LEU A 299 -3.84 -4.86 6.16
N LYS A 300 -3.00 -4.52 5.15
CA LYS A 300 -1.83 -5.34 4.79
C LYS A 300 -0.80 -5.36 5.92
N ALA A 301 -0.54 -4.23 6.57
CA ALA A 301 0.40 -4.16 7.70
C ALA A 301 -0.09 -4.99 8.90
N LEU A 302 -1.39 -4.93 9.23
CA LEU A 302 -2.01 -5.79 10.24
C LEU A 302 -1.89 -7.27 9.86
N LEU A 303 -2.13 -7.62 8.59
CA LEU A 303 -2.01 -8.99 8.08
C LEU A 303 -0.57 -9.50 8.19
N HIS A 304 0.42 -8.70 7.76
CA HIS A 304 1.84 -9.09 7.85
C HIS A 304 2.24 -9.37 9.31
N ALA A 305 1.82 -8.50 10.23
CA ALA A 305 2.08 -8.63 11.66
C ALA A 305 1.37 -9.86 12.26
N SER A 306 0.11 -10.09 11.92
CA SER A 306 -0.66 -11.21 12.45
C SER A 306 -0.11 -12.57 11.99
N VAL A 307 0.30 -12.69 10.71
CA VAL A 307 0.95 -13.90 10.18
C VAL A 307 2.31 -14.14 10.88
N ALA A 308 3.08 -13.07 11.13
CA ALA A 308 4.34 -13.17 11.86
C ALA A 308 4.13 -13.71 13.28
N MET A 309 3.10 -13.23 13.99
CA MET A 309 2.71 -13.64 15.34
C MET A 309 1.93 -14.98 15.39
N GLY A 310 1.67 -15.62 14.26
CA GLY A 310 0.93 -16.87 14.19
C GLY A 310 -0.55 -16.73 14.55
N ARG A 311 -1.16 -15.60 14.23
CA ARG A 311 -2.58 -15.29 14.50
C ARG A 311 -3.36 -15.06 13.21
N LYS A 312 -4.61 -15.51 13.19
CA LYS A 312 -5.56 -15.20 12.12
C LYS A 312 -6.20 -13.84 12.44
N LEU A 313 -5.98 -12.85 11.57
CA LEU A 313 -6.51 -11.50 11.74
C LEU A 313 -8.02 -11.47 11.56
N VAL A 314 -8.70 -10.80 12.49
CA VAL A 314 -10.12 -10.41 12.38
C VAL A 314 -10.18 -8.90 12.55
N VAL A 315 -10.61 -8.19 11.51
CA VAL A 315 -10.78 -6.74 11.55
C VAL A 315 -12.27 -6.41 11.69
N GLU A 316 -12.62 -5.70 12.74
CA GLU A 316 -13.96 -5.17 12.97
C GLU A 316 -13.95 -3.67 12.67
N TRP A 317 -14.86 -3.27 11.80
CA TRP A 317 -14.97 -1.88 11.37
C TRP A 317 -15.94 -1.10 12.22
N VAL A 318 -15.51 0.02 12.75
CA VAL A 318 -16.35 0.95 13.52
C VAL A 318 -16.27 2.32 12.85
N PRO A 319 -17.37 2.79 12.21
CA PRO A 319 -17.47 4.17 11.76
C PRO A 319 -17.34 5.10 12.97
N SER A 320 -16.39 6.02 12.92
CA SER A 320 -16.13 6.88 14.09
C SER A 320 -17.34 7.72 14.50
N CYS A 321 -18.16 8.17 13.54
CA CYS A 321 -19.40 8.91 13.82
C CYS A 321 -20.39 8.10 14.69
N ASP A 322 -20.42 6.78 14.53
CA ASP A 322 -21.36 5.92 15.27
C ASP A 322 -21.04 5.83 16.78
N LEU A 323 -19.85 6.26 17.21
CA LEU A 323 -19.48 6.31 18.62
C LEU A 323 -19.92 7.61 19.32
N GLU A 324 -20.34 8.62 18.57
CA GLU A 324 -20.69 9.94 19.09
C GLU A 324 -22.07 9.99 19.76
N ASP A 325 -22.26 10.93 20.70
CA ASP A 325 -23.54 11.11 21.38
C ASP A 325 -24.68 11.53 20.46
N SER A 326 -24.38 12.17 19.33
CA SER A 326 -25.34 12.47 18.27
C SER A 326 -25.92 11.20 17.66
N ALA A 327 -25.08 10.20 17.38
CA ALA A 327 -25.51 8.90 16.86
C ALA A 327 -26.39 8.13 17.84
N ALA A 328 -26.21 8.32 19.14
CA ALA A 328 -27.09 7.73 20.14
C ALA A 328 -28.56 8.18 20.00
N LYS A 329 -28.78 9.41 19.47
CA LYS A 329 -30.11 9.97 19.24
C LYS A 329 -30.62 9.68 17.83
N GLU A 330 -29.76 9.81 16.82
CA GLU A 330 -30.14 9.71 15.40
C GLU A 330 -30.18 8.27 14.90
N THR A 331 -29.21 7.45 15.30
CA THR A 331 -29.02 6.06 14.87
C THR A 331 -28.69 5.13 16.04
N PRO A 332 -29.58 4.94 17.04
CA PRO A 332 -29.29 4.25 18.29
C PRO A 332 -28.81 2.80 18.12
N GLU A 333 -29.29 2.09 17.12
CA GLU A 333 -28.84 0.71 16.86
C GLU A 333 -27.42 0.67 16.30
N ALA A 334 -27.03 1.60 15.40
CA ALA A 334 -25.66 1.73 14.90
C ALA A 334 -24.71 2.11 16.04
N HIS A 335 -25.10 3.07 16.87
CA HIS A 335 -24.35 3.47 18.06
C HIS A 335 -24.11 2.29 19.03
N LYS A 336 -25.16 1.56 19.37
CA LYS A 336 -25.08 0.39 20.25
C LYS A 336 -24.17 -0.70 19.67
N LYS A 337 -24.27 -0.95 18.35
CA LYS A 337 -23.41 -1.90 17.64
C LYS A 337 -21.95 -1.46 17.68
N ALA A 338 -21.67 -0.19 17.37
CA ALA A 338 -20.32 0.38 17.37
C ALA A 338 -19.65 0.23 18.75
N TRP A 339 -20.35 0.62 19.82
CA TRP A 339 -19.84 0.46 21.19
C TRP A 339 -19.69 -1.00 21.61
N LYS A 340 -20.56 -1.90 21.16
CA LYS A 340 -20.41 -3.34 21.40
C LYS A 340 -19.14 -3.89 20.76
N LEU A 341 -18.84 -3.49 19.52
CA LEU A 341 -17.62 -3.89 18.83
C LEU A 341 -16.38 -3.33 19.52
N LEU A 342 -16.40 -2.05 19.86
CA LEU A 342 -15.29 -1.38 20.55
C LEU A 342 -14.97 -2.04 21.89
N LYS A 343 -15.99 -2.34 22.69
CA LYS A 343 -15.83 -3.01 24.01
C LYS A 343 -15.33 -4.45 23.88
N GLY A 344 -15.50 -5.09 22.75
CA GLY A 344 -15.00 -6.44 22.47
C GLY A 344 -13.63 -6.47 21.78
N ALA A 345 -12.93 -5.34 21.68
CA ALA A 345 -11.63 -5.24 21.00
C ALA A 345 -10.52 -5.87 21.82
N GLU A 346 -9.67 -6.65 21.17
CA GLU A 346 -8.37 -7.08 21.73
C GLU A 346 -7.26 -6.06 21.47
N GLY A 347 -7.44 -5.24 20.42
CA GLY A 347 -6.63 -4.08 20.10
C GLY A 347 -7.43 -3.07 19.28
N ILE A 348 -7.11 -1.79 19.41
CA ILE A 348 -7.77 -0.68 18.72
C ILE A 348 -6.75 0.03 17.85
N LEU A 349 -7.11 0.28 16.59
CA LEU A 349 -6.34 1.06 15.64
C LEU A 349 -7.18 2.25 15.16
N VAL A 350 -6.61 3.45 15.27
CA VAL A 350 -7.19 4.69 14.75
C VAL A 350 -6.28 5.21 13.63
N PRO A 351 -6.68 5.02 12.36
CA PRO A 351 -5.88 5.44 11.21
C PRO A 351 -5.98 6.95 10.95
N GLY A 352 -5.13 7.45 10.07
CA GLY A 352 -5.17 8.79 9.52
C GLY A 352 -6.51 9.15 8.86
N GLY A 353 -6.64 10.39 8.42
CA GLY A 353 -7.80 10.92 7.70
C GLY A 353 -7.95 12.41 7.91
N PHE A 354 -8.50 13.11 6.91
CA PHE A 354 -8.66 14.56 6.90
C PHE A 354 -10.04 15.01 7.38
N GLY A 355 -10.12 16.28 7.84
CA GLY A 355 -11.35 16.95 8.23
C GLY A 355 -11.90 16.54 9.60
N ASP A 356 -12.98 17.16 10.02
CA ASP A 356 -13.56 17.12 11.36
C ASP A 356 -14.56 16.00 11.61
N ARG A 357 -15.13 15.42 10.55
CA ARG A 357 -16.14 14.36 10.66
C ARG A 357 -15.66 13.17 11.49
N GLY A 358 -16.40 12.80 12.54
CA GLY A 358 -16.12 11.64 13.38
C GLY A 358 -14.90 11.79 14.31
N VAL A 359 -14.38 13.01 14.50
CA VAL A 359 -13.24 13.29 15.39
C VAL A 359 -13.60 12.95 16.83
N GLN A 360 -14.79 13.36 17.29
CA GLN A 360 -15.22 13.09 18.66
C GLN A 360 -15.33 11.58 18.93
N GLY A 361 -15.83 10.79 17.99
CA GLY A 361 -15.90 9.34 18.10
C GLY A 361 -14.52 8.68 18.18
N LYS A 362 -13.52 9.21 17.45
CA LYS A 362 -12.13 8.75 17.57
C LYS A 362 -11.54 9.09 18.95
N ILE A 363 -11.84 10.28 19.51
CA ILE A 363 -11.43 10.68 20.87
C ILE A 363 -12.02 9.71 21.90
N LEU A 364 -13.31 9.35 21.77
CA LEU A 364 -13.96 8.37 22.63
C LEU A 364 -13.32 6.99 22.54
N ALA A 365 -12.89 6.58 21.35
CA ALA A 365 -12.20 5.30 21.16
C ALA A 365 -10.81 5.30 21.82
N ALA A 366 -10.03 6.38 21.67
CA ALA A 366 -8.73 6.53 22.34
C ALA A 366 -8.87 6.56 23.87
N LYS A 367 -9.85 7.30 24.36
CA LYS A 367 -10.21 7.33 25.79
C LYS A 367 -10.55 5.92 26.31
N TYR A 368 -11.42 5.20 25.60
CA TYR A 368 -11.78 3.84 25.98
C TYR A 368 -10.55 2.92 26.03
N ALA A 369 -9.67 2.98 25.04
CA ALA A 369 -8.45 2.19 24.99
C ALA A 369 -7.56 2.47 26.22
N ARG A 370 -7.33 3.75 26.51
CA ARG A 370 -6.49 4.19 27.64
C ARG A 370 -7.06 3.76 28.99
N GLU A 371 -8.35 3.96 29.22
CA GLU A 371 -9.01 3.67 30.50
C GLU A 371 -9.16 2.18 30.78
N ASN A 372 -9.30 1.35 29.73
CA ASN A 372 -9.52 -0.09 29.86
C ASN A 372 -8.28 -0.93 29.53
N ASN A 373 -7.12 -0.30 29.42
CA ASN A 373 -5.83 -0.95 29.11
C ASN A 373 -5.90 -1.84 27.85
N VAL A 374 -6.67 -1.40 26.82
CA VAL A 374 -6.74 -2.07 25.51
C VAL A 374 -5.61 -1.56 24.62
N PRO A 375 -4.78 -2.44 23.99
CA PRO A 375 -3.74 -2.02 23.08
C PRO A 375 -4.24 -1.02 22.04
N TYR A 376 -3.51 0.09 21.87
CA TYR A 376 -3.88 1.20 20.99
C TYR A 376 -2.73 1.57 20.06
N LEU A 377 -3.03 1.74 18.79
CA LEU A 377 -2.14 2.35 17.80
C LEU A 377 -2.89 3.47 17.07
N GLY A 378 -2.41 4.71 17.26
CA GLY A 378 -2.90 5.90 16.55
C GLY A 378 -1.93 6.31 15.46
N ILE A 379 -2.40 6.46 14.21
CA ILE A 379 -1.58 6.84 13.05
C ILE A 379 -2.02 8.21 12.57
N CYS A 380 -1.07 9.15 12.39
CA CYS A 380 -1.31 10.51 11.92
C CYS A 380 -2.41 11.20 12.76
N LEU A 381 -3.60 11.43 12.22
CA LEU A 381 -4.73 11.93 13.00
C LEU A 381 -4.99 11.11 14.28
N GLY A 382 -4.77 9.79 14.24
CA GLY A 382 -4.94 8.92 15.41
C GLY A 382 -3.99 9.25 16.57
N MET A 383 -2.77 9.69 16.29
CA MET A 383 -1.86 10.22 17.31
C MET A 383 -2.39 11.53 17.91
N GLN A 384 -2.82 12.47 17.06
CA GLN A 384 -3.37 13.77 17.46
C GLN A 384 -4.59 13.59 18.37
N ILE A 385 -5.48 12.66 18.00
CA ILE A 385 -6.65 12.27 18.79
C ILE A 385 -6.26 11.79 20.19
N ALA A 386 -5.21 10.97 20.28
CA ALA A 386 -4.72 10.47 21.56
C ALA A 386 -4.16 11.61 22.45
N VAL A 387 -3.48 12.59 21.85
CA VAL A 387 -3.01 13.80 22.54
C VAL A 387 -4.19 14.64 23.05
N ILE A 388 -5.22 14.84 22.22
CA ILE A 388 -6.43 15.59 22.59
C ILE A 388 -7.17 14.87 23.74
N ASP A 389 -7.36 13.55 23.67
CA ASP A 389 -7.96 12.80 24.79
C ASP A 389 -7.16 12.95 26.06
N PHE A 390 -5.83 12.80 25.99
CA PHE A 390 -4.96 12.91 27.16
C PHE A 390 -5.04 14.30 27.79
N ALA A 391 -5.00 15.36 26.99
CA ALA A 391 -5.16 16.74 27.46
C ALA A 391 -6.53 16.95 28.16
N ARG A 392 -7.62 16.49 27.56
CA ARG A 392 -8.97 16.62 28.13
C ARG A 392 -9.17 15.79 29.39
N SER A 393 -8.74 14.53 29.37
CA SER A 393 -9.05 13.55 30.41
C SER A 393 -8.08 13.61 31.59
N ILE A 394 -6.78 13.72 31.34
CA ILE A 394 -5.72 13.63 32.37
C ILE A 394 -5.29 15.04 32.83
N MET A 395 -5.00 15.94 31.89
CA MET A 395 -4.56 17.30 32.24
C MET A 395 -5.74 18.22 32.63
N LYS A 396 -6.99 17.73 32.48
CA LYS A 396 -8.20 18.50 32.84
C LYS A 396 -8.37 19.80 32.06
N LEU A 397 -8.03 19.77 30.77
CA LEU A 397 -8.22 20.85 29.82
C LEU A 397 -9.41 20.53 28.91
N PRO A 398 -10.68 20.73 29.33
CA PRO A 398 -11.86 20.23 28.61
C PRO A 398 -12.03 20.82 27.21
N GLY A 399 -11.48 22.04 26.99
CA GLY A 399 -11.46 22.71 25.69
C GLY A 399 -10.27 22.37 24.80
N ALA A 400 -9.35 21.47 25.22
CA ALA A 400 -8.18 21.13 24.41
C ALA A 400 -8.58 20.55 23.05
N ASN A 401 -7.98 21.07 21.98
CA ASN A 401 -8.33 20.68 20.62
C ASN A 401 -7.16 20.90 19.65
N SER A 402 -7.36 20.52 18.39
CA SER A 402 -6.52 20.91 17.26
C SER A 402 -7.02 22.24 16.67
N THR A 403 -6.11 23.12 16.27
CA THR A 403 -6.46 24.36 15.54
C THR A 403 -7.02 24.07 14.14
N GLU A 404 -6.85 22.85 13.63
CA GLU A 404 -7.50 22.40 12.39
C GLU A 404 -9.02 22.25 12.58
N PHE A 405 -9.46 21.75 13.74
CA PHE A 405 -10.89 21.49 14.01
C PHE A 405 -11.59 22.64 14.73
N ASP A 406 -10.84 23.40 15.52
CA ASP A 406 -11.32 24.55 16.27
C ASP A 406 -10.21 25.62 16.33
N PRO A 407 -10.21 26.54 15.33
CA PRO A 407 -9.20 27.60 15.26
C PRO A 407 -9.18 28.52 16.49
N ASP A 408 -10.30 28.64 17.18
CA ASP A 408 -10.49 29.52 18.34
C ASP A 408 -10.28 28.80 19.68
N THR A 409 -9.81 27.56 19.67
CA THR A 409 -9.60 26.80 20.91
C THR A 409 -8.66 27.51 21.87
N MET A 410 -9.07 27.61 23.14
CA MET A 410 -8.27 28.22 24.21
C MET A 410 -7.11 27.33 24.69
N SER A 411 -7.07 26.08 24.29
CA SER A 411 -6.05 25.10 24.64
C SER A 411 -5.61 24.31 23.41
N PRO A 412 -4.85 24.94 22.50
CA PRO A 412 -4.41 24.31 21.26
C PRO A 412 -3.29 23.30 21.54
N CYS A 413 -3.65 22.04 21.76
CA CYS A 413 -2.68 20.96 22.00
C CYS A 413 -2.13 20.34 20.70
N VAL A 414 -2.83 20.53 19.57
CA VAL A 414 -2.34 20.26 18.22
C VAL A 414 -2.50 21.54 17.41
N ILE A 415 -1.44 21.96 16.73
CA ILE A 415 -1.36 23.24 16.01
C ILE A 415 -1.21 23.05 14.51
N PHE A 416 -1.26 24.17 13.76
CA PHE A 416 -1.10 24.18 12.31
C PHE A 416 0.19 23.50 11.84
N MET A 417 0.12 22.80 10.70
CA MET A 417 1.09 21.79 10.25
C MET A 417 1.04 20.55 11.16
N PRO A 418 -0.11 19.87 11.20
CA PRO A 418 -0.67 19.09 12.31
C PRO A 418 0.42 18.47 13.18
N GLU A 419 0.88 19.23 14.17
CA GLU A 419 1.91 18.82 15.11
C GLU A 419 1.44 19.08 16.55
N VAL A 420 1.97 18.29 17.49
CA VAL A 420 1.74 18.54 18.91
C VAL A 420 2.37 19.88 19.28
N ASN A 421 1.60 20.74 19.94
CA ASN A 421 2.09 22.06 20.37
C ASN A 421 3.35 21.91 21.25
N PRO A 422 4.53 22.37 20.77
CA PRO A 422 5.79 22.19 21.48
C PRO A 422 5.80 22.84 22.88
N GLU A 423 5.03 23.91 23.07
CA GLU A 423 4.94 24.61 24.36
C GLU A 423 4.26 23.76 25.44
N MET A 424 3.36 22.86 25.03
CA MET A 424 2.64 21.98 25.95
C MET A 424 3.37 20.65 26.24
N VAL A 425 4.40 20.31 25.46
CA VAL A 425 5.12 19.04 25.61
C VAL A 425 5.63 18.80 27.06
N PRO A 426 6.27 19.78 27.74
CA PRO A 426 6.72 19.56 29.11
C PRO A 426 5.61 19.23 30.11
N GLU A 427 4.42 19.79 29.91
CA GLU A 427 3.25 19.53 30.74
C GLU A 427 2.68 18.14 30.50
N PHE A 428 2.63 17.70 29.22
CA PHE A 428 2.26 16.33 28.86
C PHE A 428 3.21 15.30 29.47
N GLU A 429 4.53 15.53 29.37
CA GLU A 429 5.54 14.62 29.96
C GLU A 429 5.42 14.55 31.46
N LYS A 430 5.18 15.67 32.13
CA LYS A 430 4.92 15.72 33.58
C LYS A 430 3.64 14.95 33.96
N ALA A 431 2.63 14.98 33.12
CA ALA A 431 1.38 14.25 33.32
C ALA A 431 1.48 12.74 32.98
N GLY A 432 2.60 12.29 32.37
CA GLY A 432 2.90 10.88 32.11
C GLY A 432 2.79 10.42 30.67
N LEU A 433 2.54 11.33 29.70
CA LEU A 433 2.62 11.02 28.27
C LEU A 433 4.05 11.30 27.78
N SER A 434 4.72 10.30 27.21
CA SER A 434 6.11 10.44 26.74
C SER A 434 6.17 10.71 25.24
N PHE A 435 7.05 11.64 24.83
CA PHE A 435 7.37 11.91 23.43
C PHE A 435 8.71 11.25 23.08
N VAL A 436 8.63 10.01 22.60
CA VAL A 436 9.79 9.13 22.41
C VAL A 436 10.42 9.22 21.03
N GLY A 437 9.75 9.85 20.07
CA GLY A 437 10.27 10.13 18.74
C GLY A 437 10.05 11.59 18.37
N LYS A 438 11.09 12.20 17.74
CA LYS A 438 11.10 13.58 17.27
C LYS A 438 11.72 13.63 15.86
N ASP A 439 11.41 14.67 15.10
CA ASP A 439 12.08 14.93 13.82
C ASP A 439 13.57 15.29 14.01
N GLU A 440 14.29 15.45 12.93
CA GLU A 440 15.73 15.80 12.94
C GLU A 440 16.01 17.14 13.65
N SER A 441 15.05 18.06 13.63
CA SER A 441 15.17 19.35 14.33
C SER A 441 14.92 19.25 15.84
N GLY A 442 14.35 18.15 16.30
CA GLY A 442 13.92 17.94 17.68
C GLY A 442 12.67 18.72 18.08
N ARG A 443 12.01 19.39 17.15
CA ARG A 443 10.84 20.27 17.38
C ARG A 443 9.53 19.53 17.20
N ARG A 444 9.37 18.79 16.11
CA ARG A 444 8.15 18.06 15.80
C ARG A 444 8.12 16.72 16.52
N MET A 445 7.03 16.46 17.24
CA MET A 445 6.82 15.21 17.97
C MET A 445 6.26 14.16 17.00
N GLU A 446 7.03 13.10 16.75
CA GLU A 446 6.70 12.06 15.80
C GLU A 446 6.09 10.80 16.43
N ILE A 447 6.42 10.54 17.71
CA ILE A 447 5.93 9.34 18.42
C ILE A 447 5.58 9.69 19.85
N ILE A 448 4.37 9.33 20.26
CA ILE A 448 3.93 9.34 21.66
C ILE A 448 3.83 7.92 22.20
N GLU A 449 4.10 7.77 23.49
CA GLU A 449 3.91 6.54 24.24
C GLU A 449 3.33 6.85 25.62
N LEU A 450 2.38 6.01 26.08
CA LEU A 450 1.91 6.02 27.45
C LEU A 450 2.55 4.86 28.22
N PRO A 451 3.67 5.09 28.96
CA PRO A 451 4.45 4.02 29.60
C PRO A 451 3.68 3.22 30.66
N SER A 452 2.65 3.82 31.27
CA SER A 452 1.79 3.15 32.24
C SER A 452 0.80 2.17 31.63
N HIS A 453 0.66 2.17 30.29
CA HIS A 453 -0.25 1.31 29.54
C HIS A 453 0.51 0.15 28.90
N LYS A 454 -0.12 -1.02 28.75
CA LYS A 454 0.56 -2.20 28.16
C LYS A 454 1.03 -1.98 26.73
N PHE A 455 0.30 -1.19 25.92
CA PHE A 455 0.66 -0.75 24.58
C PHE A 455 -0.26 0.40 24.17
N PHE A 456 0.19 1.63 24.26
CA PHE A 456 -0.53 2.81 23.82
C PHE A 456 0.45 3.73 23.10
N ILE A 457 0.44 3.65 21.76
CA ILE A 457 1.41 4.35 20.92
C ILE A 457 0.66 5.15 19.87
N GLY A 458 1.09 6.38 19.64
CA GLY A 458 0.67 7.20 18.52
C GLY A 458 1.87 7.64 17.70
N VAL A 459 1.72 7.68 16.37
CA VAL A 459 2.76 8.12 15.44
C VAL A 459 2.20 9.12 14.44
N GLN A 460 2.97 10.17 14.13
CA GLN A 460 2.57 11.18 13.15
C GLN A 460 2.75 10.69 11.71
N PHE A 461 3.76 9.90 11.46
CA PHE A 461 4.04 9.29 10.16
C PHE A 461 3.18 8.04 9.91
N HIS A 462 3.25 7.50 8.68
CA HIS A 462 2.47 6.35 8.21
C HIS A 462 3.30 5.06 8.13
N PRO A 463 3.42 4.28 9.22
CA PRO A 463 4.26 3.08 9.28
C PRO A 463 3.71 1.90 8.45
N GLU A 464 2.44 1.96 8.03
CA GLU A 464 1.80 0.97 7.16
C GLU A 464 2.47 0.87 5.80
N PHE A 465 2.95 1.99 5.23
CA PHE A 465 3.58 2.02 3.92
C PHE A 465 4.92 1.28 3.88
N LYS A 466 5.57 1.10 5.02
CA LYS A 466 6.85 0.37 5.14
C LYS A 466 6.70 -1.13 5.45
N SER A 467 5.49 -1.60 5.74
CA SER A 467 5.27 -3.02 6.05
C SER A 467 5.37 -3.89 4.81
N ARG A 468 6.09 -5.02 4.92
CA ARG A 468 6.31 -5.98 3.84
C ARG A 468 5.95 -7.40 4.30
N PRO A 469 5.52 -8.31 3.40
CA PRO A 469 5.42 -9.74 3.73
C PRO A 469 6.77 -10.28 4.23
N GLY A 470 6.79 -10.83 5.44
CA GLY A 470 8.03 -11.32 6.09
C GLY A 470 8.89 -10.25 6.78
N LYS A 471 8.58 -8.95 6.59
CA LYS A 471 9.19 -7.81 7.29
C LYS A 471 8.08 -6.87 7.77
N PRO A 472 7.24 -7.29 8.73
CA PRO A 472 6.14 -6.47 9.21
C PRO A 472 6.66 -5.21 9.90
N SER A 473 5.90 -4.11 9.76
CA SER A 473 6.19 -2.88 10.51
C SER A 473 6.21 -3.15 12.01
N PRO A 474 7.24 -2.70 12.76
CA PRO A 474 7.38 -2.96 14.20
C PRO A 474 6.19 -2.50 15.04
N LEU A 475 5.58 -1.38 14.71
CA LEU A 475 4.43 -0.84 15.44
C LEU A 475 3.20 -1.72 15.29
N PHE A 476 2.94 -2.22 14.09
CA PHE A 476 1.87 -3.19 13.86
C PHE A 476 2.16 -4.53 14.53
N LEU A 477 3.44 -4.97 14.50
CA LEU A 477 3.86 -6.19 15.18
C LEU A 477 3.64 -6.08 16.70
N GLY A 478 4.00 -4.93 17.30
CA GLY A 478 3.76 -4.61 18.71
C GLY A 478 2.29 -4.60 19.07
N LEU A 479 1.43 -3.96 18.24
CA LEU A 479 -0.02 -3.96 18.44
C LEU A 479 -0.60 -5.38 18.47
N ILE A 480 -0.27 -6.20 17.46
CA ILE A 480 -0.76 -7.58 17.36
C ILE A 480 -0.22 -8.44 18.54
N ALA A 481 1.04 -8.28 18.90
CA ALA A 481 1.64 -8.99 20.04
C ALA A 481 0.96 -8.61 21.36
N ALA A 482 0.70 -7.32 21.59
CA ALA A 482 -0.01 -6.83 22.76
C ALA A 482 -1.47 -7.32 22.80
N ALA A 483 -2.17 -7.25 21.67
CA ALA A 483 -3.55 -7.71 21.53
C ALA A 483 -3.70 -9.23 21.74
N SER A 484 -2.69 -10.00 21.33
CA SER A 484 -2.70 -11.48 21.48
C SER A 484 -2.02 -11.99 22.76
N GLY A 485 -1.62 -11.10 23.67
CA GLY A 485 -0.94 -11.46 24.91
C GLY A 485 0.50 -11.99 24.73
N GLN A 486 1.14 -11.69 23.60
CA GLN A 486 2.48 -12.19 23.24
C GLN A 486 3.57 -11.09 23.33
N LEU A 487 3.25 -9.90 23.83
CA LEU A 487 4.19 -8.78 23.83
C LEU A 487 5.46 -9.09 24.63
N GLU A 488 5.34 -9.67 25.81
CA GLU A 488 6.51 -10.05 26.63
C GLU A 488 7.41 -11.07 25.92
N THR A 489 6.80 -12.02 25.21
CA THR A 489 7.55 -13.00 24.40
C THR A 489 8.30 -12.34 23.26
N LEU A 490 7.67 -11.35 22.61
CA LEU A 490 8.29 -10.59 21.54
C LEU A 490 9.49 -9.75 22.03
N LEU A 491 9.39 -9.23 23.25
CA LEU A 491 10.41 -8.36 23.87
C LEU A 491 11.57 -9.14 24.50
N GLN A 492 11.44 -10.46 24.74
CA GLN A 492 12.54 -11.26 25.31
C GLN A 492 13.67 -11.44 24.27
N PRO A 493 14.95 -11.25 24.68
CA PRO A 493 16.08 -11.59 23.83
C PRO A 493 16.04 -13.09 23.54
N SER A 494 16.05 -13.48 22.24
CA SER A 494 16.01 -14.87 21.80
C SER A 494 17.23 -15.65 22.34
N SER A 495 17.09 -16.30 23.49
CA SER A 495 17.94 -17.41 23.88
C SER A 495 17.34 -18.68 23.25
N ASN A 496 18.00 -19.19 22.20
CA ASN A 496 17.76 -20.52 21.61
C ASN A 496 16.48 -20.74 20.76
N ILE A 497 16.24 -19.94 19.73
CA ILE A 497 15.52 -20.44 18.56
C ILE A 497 16.51 -20.40 17.39
N VAL A 498 17.00 -21.57 17.01
CA VAL A 498 17.72 -21.79 15.75
C VAL A 498 16.70 -21.60 14.63
N ASN A 499 16.59 -20.38 14.12
CA ASN A 499 15.82 -20.09 12.92
C ASN A 499 16.81 -20.10 11.75
N PRO A 500 16.65 -20.94 10.72
CA PRO A 500 17.59 -21.01 9.60
C PRO A 500 17.63 -19.73 8.74
N ASN A 501 16.73 -18.78 8.99
CA ASN A 501 16.80 -17.41 8.48
C ASN A 501 16.54 -16.45 9.65
N PRO A 502 17.57 -15.86 10.26
CA PRO A 502 17.37 -14.86 11.30
C PRO A 502 16.63 -13.68 10.69
N MET A 503 15.43 -13.38 11.22
CA MET A 503 14.85 -12.04 11.01
C MET A 503 15.92 -11.02 11.40
N PRO A 504 16.07 -9.91 10.65
CA PRO A 504 16.98 -8.85 11.05
C PRO A 504 16.68 -8.52 12.51
N ARG A 505 17.68 -8.64 13.38
CA ARG A 505 17.54 -8.33 14.81
C ARG A 505 17.29 -6.83 14.91
N PHE A 506 16.04 -6.44 15.10
CA PHE A 506 15.75 -5.11 15.56
C PHE A 506 16.25 -5.03 17.00
N PRO A 507 17.06 -4.05 17.37
CA PRO A 507 17.43 -3.84 18.76
C PRO A 507 16.19 -3.41 19.52
N ILE A 508 15.56 -4.38 20.22
CA ILE A 508 14.46 -4.11 21.14
C ILE A 508 15.10 -3.65 22.45
N PRO A 509 14.75 -2.48 23.02
CA PRO A 509 15.31 -2.02 24.27
C PRO A 509 14.99 -3.01 25.39
N LYS A 510 16.01 -3.35 26.18
CA LYS A 510 15.81 -4.13 27.40
C LYS A 510 14.90 -3.34 28.34
N LYS A 511 13.81 -3.95 28.79
CA LYS A 511 12.99 -3.43 29.89
C LYS A 511 13.90 -3.15 31.09
N THR A 512 14.13 -1.89 31.39
CA THR A 512 14.68 -1.50 32.70
C THR A 512 13.47 -1.39 33.63
N ILE A 513 13.42 -2.29 34.60
CA ILE A 513 12.49 -2.19 35.72
C ILE A 513 12.61 -0.78 36.33
N TYR A 514 11.50 -0.10 36.40
CA TYR A 514 11.24 1.20 37.00
C TYR A 514 12.36 1.79 37.86
N HIS A 515 13.21 2.60 37.25
CA HIS A 515 13.68 3.89 37.78
C HIS A 515 13.97 4.78 36.58
N ALA A 516 13.32 5.93 36.58
CA ALA A 516 13.25 6.99 35.60
C ALA A 516 14.38 7.06 34.55
N LYS A 517 13.98 7.24 33.27
CA LYS A 517 14.75 7.78 32.14
C LYS A 517 15.56 6.77 31.33
N LYS A 518 14.90 6.22 30.28
CA LYS A 518 15.47 6.20 28.92
C LYS A 518 14.41 5.80 27.88
N PRO A 519 14.34 6.50 26.74
CA PRO A 519 13.30 6.31 25.72
C PRO A 519 13.53 5.08 24.82
N LEU A 520 12.52 4.74 24.05
CA LEU A 520 12.49 3.70 23.00
C LEU A 520 13.46 3.95 21.81
N ASP A 521 14.60 4.61 22.04
CA ASP A 521 15.58 5.00 21.00
C ASP A 521 15.99 3.88 20.06
N SER A 522 15.80 2.62 20.42
CA SER A 522 16.27 1.50 19.62
C SER A 522 15.23 0.93 18.64
N LEU A 523 13.93 1.16 18.84
CA LEU A 523 12.90 0.83 17.85
C LEU A 523 12.89 1.84 16.70
N VAL A 524 13.28 3.07 16.99
CA VAL A 524 13.26 4.20 16.07
C VAL A 524 14.57 4.32 15.29
N ASN A 525 15.73 4.11 15.93
CA ASN A 525 17.05 4.25 15.30
C ASN A 525 17.32 3.27 14.14
N GLY A 526 16.62 2.14 14.05
CA GLY A 526 16.70 1.25 12.88
C GLY A 526 16.03 1.82 11.61
N TYR A 527 15.12 2.80 11.76
CA TYR A 527 14.42 3.44 10.63
C TYR A 527 15.07 4.76 10.18
N PHE A 528 15.74 5.48 11.07
CA PHE A 528 16.32 6.81 10.79
C PHE A 528 17.78 6.78 10.32
N ALA A 529 18.47 5.64 10.41
CA ALA A 529 19.88 5.52 9.97
C ALA A 529 20.09 5.68 8.45
N ASN A 530 19.03 5.83 7.65
CA ASN A 530 19.10 6.07 6.21
C ASN A 530 18.37 7.35 5.76
N GLY A 531 18.46 8.41 6.53
CA GLY A 531 18.36 9.82 6.08
C GLY A 531 17.22 10.21 5.13
N ASN A 532 15.99 9.69 5.27
CA ASN A 532 14.85 10.19 4.50
C ASN A 532 13.64 10.36 5.42
N VAL A 533 13.49 11.56 5.96
CA VAL A 533 12.26 12.04 6.57
C VAL A 533 11.28 12.34 5.44
N ILE A 534 10.14 11.70 5.48
CA ILE A 534 9.05 12.00 4.55
C ILE A 534 8.43 13.32 5.02
N HIS A 535 8.61 14.38 4.23
CA HIS A 535 7.77 15.57 4.32
C HIS A 535 6.41 15.22 3.72
N THR A 536 5.38 15.28 4.51
CA THR A 536 3.98 15.34 4.04
C THR A 536 3.61 16.78 3.75
#